data_c0722bbce1c5f1b1a3af37ee6a381717
#
_entry.id   c0722bbce1c5f1b1a3af37ee6a381717
#
_cell.length_a   1.000
_cell.length_b   1.000
_cell.length_c   1.000
_cell.angle_alpha   90.00
_cell.angle_beta   90.00
_cell.angle_gamma   90.00
#
_symmetry.space_group_name_H-M   'P 1'
#
loop_
_entity.id
_entity.type
_entity.pdbx_description
1 polymer ?
#
loop_
_entity_poly.entity_id
_entity_poly.type
_entity_poly.pdbx_seq_one_letter_code
_entity_poly.pdbx_strand_id
1 'polypeptide(L)'
;MSAKDTYNRAVEAFNRNDAGAFAALYAADAVVHDPLYPQPLRGRAAIEQDVVDVRRALPDARFALRAVLEAEDMAAGEYSLSGTHDGPLATPEGEIPASGKTLNTDGAVFSRFNAQGEIVEERRYYDVAGMLAQLGLT
;
A
#
# COMPACT_ATOMS: atom_id res chain seq x y z
N MET A 1 0.26 6.66 20.30
CA MET A 1 -0.52 5.92 19.28
C MET A 1 0.20 4.61 19.00
N SER A 2 -0.51 3.50 19.04
CA SER A 2 0.07 2.19 18.79
C SER A 2 0.26 1.96 17.29
N ALA A 3 1.06 0.95 16.92
CA ALA A 3 1.21 0.55 15.53
C ALA A 3 -0.15 0.11 14.94
N LYS A 4 -0.98 -0.56 15.74
CA LYS A 4 -2.32 -0.93 15.31
C LYS A 4 -3.16 0.30 14.95
N ASP A 5 -3.08 1.36 15.76
CA ASP A 5 -3.77 2.61 15.48
C ASP A 5 -3.25 3.23 14.19
N THR A 6 -1.94 3.22 13.95
CA THR A 6 -1.34 3.74 12.72
C THR A 6 -1.84 2.96 11.51
N TYR A 7 -1.86 1.64 11.57
CA TYR A 7 -2.35 0.81 10.48
C TYR A 7 -3.85 1.04 10.22
N ASN A 8 -4.65 1.17 11.29
CA ASN A 8 -6.07 1.48 11.12
C ASN A 8 -6.27 2.84 10.45
N ARG A 9 -5.48 3.84 10.82
CA ARG A 9 -5.54 5.16 10.17
C ARG A 9 -5.12 5.10 8.71
N ALA A 10 -4.12 4.28 8.39
CA ALA A 10 -3.68 4.08 7.01
C ALA A 10 -4.80 3.47 6.16
N VAL A 11 -5.44 2.42 6.67
CA VAL A 11 -6.56 1.76 5.99
C VAL A 11 -7.73 2.74 5.80
N GLU A 12 -8.09 3.49 6.83
CA GLU A 12 -9.16 4.48 6.75
C GLU A 12 -8.85 5.58 5.73
N ALA A 13 -7.61 6.11 5.75
CA ALA A 13 -7.20 7.15 4.83
C ALA A 13 -7.24 6.65 3.38
N PHE A 14 -6.73 5.44 3.13
CA PHE A 14 -6.79 4.84 1.80
C PHE A 14 -8.24 4.67 1.35
N ASN A 15 -9.08 4.08 2.20
CA ASN A 15 -10.46 3.76 1.85
C ASN A 15 -11.32 5.01 1.59
N ARG A 16 -10.99 6.14 2.20
CA ARG A 16 -11.69 7.41 1.90
C ARG A 16 -11.00 8.23 0.82
N ASN A 17 -10.01 7.65 0.15
CA ASN A 17 -9.26 8.30 -0.94
C ASN A 17 -8.52 9.56 -0.48
N ASP A 18 -7.87 9.48 0.68
CA ASP A 18 -7.08 10.58 1.24
C ASP A 18 -5.60 10.19 1.27
N ALA A 19 -4.95 10.32 0.10
CA ALA A 19 -3.54 9.97 -0.07
C ALA A 19 -2.62 10.81 0.82
N GLY A 20 -2.96 12.07 1.03
CA GLY A 20 -2.17 12.95 1.91
C GLY A 20 -2.19 12.50 3.36
N ALA A 21 -3.36 12.12 3.88
CA ALA A 21 -3.48 11.59 5.24
C ALA A 21 -2.76 10.26 5.40
N PHE A 22 -2.78 9.41 4.37
CA PHE A 22 -2.03 8.16 4.35
C PHE A 22 -0.52 8.44 4.47
N ALA A 23 0.01 9.29 3.60
CA ALA A 23 1.45 9.61 3.57
C ALA A 23 1.91 10.33 4.84
N ALA A 24 1.03 11.08 5.50
CA ALA A 24 1.36 11.80 6.74
C ALA A 24 1.68 10.86 7.91
N LEU A 25 1.34 9.58 7.82
CA LEU A 25 1.67 8.57 8.84
C LEU A 25 3.14 8.13 8.77
N TYR A 26 3.83 8.49 7.69
CA TYR A 26 5.23 8.12 7.45
C TYR A 26 6.13 9.29 7.82
N ALA A 27 7.37 8.98 8.23
CA ALA A 27 8.39 10.00 8.44
C ALA A 27 8.75 10.68 7.12
N ALA A 28 9.25 11.91 7.20
CA ALA A 28 9.59 12.69 6.00
C ALA A 28 10.61 11.98 5.10
N ASP A 29 11.50 11.18 5.69
CA ASP A 29 12.56 10.43 4.98
C ASP A 29 12.27 8.92 4.94
N ALA A 30 11.02 8.52 5.10
CA ALA A 30 10.65 7.09 5.12
C ALA A 30 11.03 6.40 3.81
N VAL A 31 11.34 5.11 3.94
CA VAL A 31 11.66 4.23 2.80
C VAL A 31 10.70 3.06 2.79
N VAL A 32 10.04 2.85 1.66
CA VAL A 32 9.08 1.75 1.49
C VAL A 32 9.55 0.85 0.36
N HIS A 33 9.69 -0.45 0.68
CA HIS A 33 10.04 -1.49 -0.28
C HIS A 33 8.75 -2.18 -0.72
N ASP A 34 8.40 -2.00 -2.00
CA ASP A 34 7.19 -2.58 -2.59
C ASP A 34 7.61 -3.47 -3.77
N PRO A 35 7.12 -4.73 -3.84
CA PRO A 35 7.58 -5.67 -4.88
C PRO A 35 7.19 -5.28 -6.31
N LEU A 36 6.26 -4.33 -6.48
CA LEU A 36 5.90 -3.85 -7.82
C LEU A 36 6.97 -2.94 -8.43
N TYR A 37 7.79 -2.31 -7.61
CA TYR A 37 8.77 -1.32 -8.06
C TYR A 37 10.19 -1.83 -7.91
N PRO A 38 11.08 -1.56 -8.91
CA PRO A 38 12.48 -1.98 -8.83
C PRO A 38 13.31 -1.19 -7.83
N GLN A 39 12.84 0.03 -7.46
CA GLN A 39 13.50 0.89 -6.48
C GLN A 39 12.54 1.22 -5.35
N PRO A 40 13.03 1.40 -4.12
CA PRO A 40 12.16 1.77 -3.00
C PRO A 40 11.52 3.15 -3.22
N LEU A 41 10.33 3.31 -2.65
CA LEU A 41 9.69 4.63 -2.55
C LEU A 41 10.39 5.40 -1.43
N ARG A 42 10.83 6.62 -1.70
CA ARG A 42 11.55 7.44 -0.73
C ARG A 42 10.81 8.75 -0.49
N GLY A 43 10.45 8.97 0.77
CA GLY A 43 9.79 10.19 1.22
C GLY A 43 8.28 10.17 1.02
N ARG A 44 7.61 11.12 1.69
CA ARG A 44 6.14 11.20 1.69
C ARG A 44 5.55 11.43 0.31
N ALA A 45 6.19 12.23 -0.53
CA ALA A 45 5.66 12.54 -1.86
C ALA A 45 5.55 11.27 -2.71
N ALA A 46 6.56 10.40 -2.69
CA ALA A 46 6.54 9.14 -3.43
C ALA A 46 5.48 8.18 -2.86
N ILE A 47 5.32 8.13 -1.55
CA ILE A 47 4.32 7.30 -0.87
C ILE A 47 2.91 7.79 -1.21
N GLU A 48 2.69 9.09 -1.21
CA GLU A 48 1.41 9.68 -1.59
C GLU A 48 1.09 9.36 -3.05
N GLN A 49 2.06 9.50 -3.95
CA GLN A 49 1.87 9.22 -5.36
C GLN A 49 1.50 7.76 -5.60
N ASP A 50 2.09 6.83 -4.85
CA ASP A 50 1.75 5.40 -4.94
C ASP A 50 0.26 5.18 -4.61
N VAL A 51 -0.26 5.81 -3.56
CA VAL A 51 -1.68 5.72 -3.20
C VAL A 51 -2.55 6.29 -4.33
N VAL A 52 -2.17 7.44 -4.87
CA VAL A 52 -2.90 8.07 -5.99
C VAL A 52 -2.94 7.11 -7.18
N ASP A 53 -1.81 6.48 -7.52
CA ASP A 53 -1.71 5.57 -8.67
C ASP A 53 -2.57 4.32 -8.47
N VAL A 54 -2.55 3.74 -7.27
CA VAL A 54 -3.38 2.57 -6.95
C VAL A 54 -4.87 2.92 -7.03
N ARG A 55 -5.27 4.06 -6.47
CA ARG A 55 -6.66 4.51 -6.49
C ARG A 55 -7.13 4.83 -7.90
N ARG A 56 -6.22 5.31 -8.76
CA ARG A 56 -6.53 5.58 -10.17
C ARG A 56 -6.79 4.28 -10.93
N ALA A 57 -5.97 3.25 -10.67
CA ALA A 57 -6.12 1.94 -11.30
C ALA A 57 -7.36 1.20 -10.79
N LEU A 58 -7.62 1.30 -9.49
CA LEU A 58 -8.70 0.60 -8.79
C LEU A 58 -9.55 1.62 -8.03
N PRO A 59 -10.46 2.35 -8.70
CA PRO A 59 -11.22 3.44 -8.07
C PRO A 59 -12.07 3.00 -6.88
N ASP A 60 -12.52 1.74 -6.87
CA ASP A 60 -13.32 1.15 -5.79
C ASP A 60 -12.48 0.35 -4.79
N ALA A 61 -11.15 0.49 -4.82
CA ALA A 61 -10.26 -0.31 -3.98
C ALA A 61 -10.56 -0.13 -2.49
N ARG A 62 -10.50 -1.23 -1.77
CA ARG A 62 -10.65 -1.25 -0.32
C ARG A 62 -9.62 -2.16 0.31
N PHE A 63 -8.97 -1.64 1.34
CA PHE A 63 -8.15 -2.43 2.25
C PHE A 63 -9.00 -2.86 3.46
N ALA A 64 -8.72 -4.06 3.96
CA ALA A 64 -9.21 -4.53 5.23
C ALA A 64 -8.03 -5.07 6.04
N LEU A 65 -7.83 -4.54 7.24
CA LEU A 65 -6.78 -5.01 8.14
C LEU A 65 -7.27 -6.28 8.86
N ARG A 66 -6.47 -7.35 8.81
CA ARG A 66 -6.84 -8.64 9.37
C ARG A 66 -6.16 -8.94 10.70
N ALA A 67 -4.89 -8.59 10.83
CA ALA A 67 -4.11 -8.89 12.03
C ALA A 67 -2.98 -7.90 12.18
N VAL A 68 -2.61 -7.60 13.42
CA VAL A 68 -1.45 -6.75 13.74
C VAL A 68 -0.69 -7.41 14.88
N LEU A 69 0.63 -7.50 14.72
CA LEU A 69 1.56 -7.91 15.75
C LEU A 69 2.52 -6.76 16.00
N GLU A 70 2.80 -6.49 17.26
CA GLU A 70 3.73 -5.43 17.66
C GLU A 70 4.87 -6.03 18.48
N ALA A 71 6.10 -5.55 18.23
CA ALA A 71 7.27 -5.95 18.98
C ALA A 71 8.24 -4.76 19.03
N GLU A 72 8.31 -4.08 20.16
CA GLU A 72 9.19 -2.93 20.37
C GLU A 72 8.89 -1.81 19.37
N ASP A 73 9.86 -1.44 18.51
CA ASP A 73 9.72 -0.39 17.51
C ASP A 73 9.24 -0.94 16.15
N MET A 74 8.86 -2.21 16.09
CA MET A 74 8.43 -2.85 14.86
C MET A 74 7.00 -3.39 14.97
N ALA A 75 6.34 -3.50 13.84
CA ALA A 75 5.04 -4.15 13.75
C ALA A 75 4.91 -4.88 12.42
N ALA A 76 4.03 -5.87 12.41
CA ALA A 76 3.60 -6.55 11.21
C ALA A 76 2.10 -6.43 11.09
N GLY A 77 1.60 -6.17 9.88
CA GLY A 77 0.17 -6.12 9.59
C GLY A 77 -0.18 -7.05 8.44
N GLU A 78 -1.26 -7.79 8.58
CA GLU A 78 -1.83 -8.59 7.50
C GLU A 78 -3.11 -7.92 7.01
N TYR A 79 -3.27 -7.85 5.70
CA TYR A 79 -4.40 -7.15 5.09
C TYR A 79 -4.92 -7.88 3.86
N SER A 80 -6.13 -7.52 3.44
CA SER A 80 -6.65 -7.87 2.11
C SER A 80 -6.92 -6.59 1.34
N LEU A 81 -6.76 -6.66 0.02
CA LEU A 81 -7.08 -5.59 -0.92
C LEU A 81 -8.01 -6.14 -1.98
N SER A 82 -9.09 -5.44 -2.25
CA SER A 82 -10.02 -5.79 -3.32
C SER A 82 -10.34 -4.56 -4.17
N GLY A 83 -10.67 -4.76 -5.42
CA GLY A 83 -11.05 -3.68 -6.31
C GLY A 83 -11.27 -4.16 -7.74
N THR A 84 -11.72 -3.22 -8.58
CA THR A 84 -11.94 -3.45 -10.01
C THR A 84 -10.96 -2.59 -10.81
N HIS A 85 -10.27 -3.22 -11.76
CA HIS A 85 -9.27 -2.55 -12.60
C HIS A 85 -9.97 -1.72 -13.69
N ASP A 86 -10.52 -0.59 -13.28
CA ASP A 86 -11.30 0.31 -14.16
C ASP A 86 -10.51 1.54 -14.60
N GLY A 87 -9.27 1.67 -14.18
CA GLY A 87 -8.37 2.75 -14.61
C GLY A 87 -7.01 2.20 -15.00
N PRO A 88 -6.14 3.02 -15.62
CA PRO A 88 -4.82 2.57 -16.02
C PRO A 88 -3.94 2.29 -14.80
N LEU A 89 -3.16 1.22 -14.87
CA LEU A 89 -2.20 0.85 -13.82
C LEU A 89 -0.82 1.35 -14.23
N ALA A 90 -0.25 2.24 -13.43
CA ALA A 90 1.11 2.73 -13.65
C ALA A 90 2.13 1.66 -13.22
N THR A 91 3.06 1.35 -14.11
CA THR A 91 4.20 0.45 -13.84
C THR A 91 5.49 1.10 -14.32
N PRO A 92 6.67 0.59 -13.88
CA PRO A 92 7.94 1.11 -14.39
C PRO A 92 8.11 1.01 -15.89
N GLU A 93 7.43 0.06 -16.55
CA GLU A 93 7.48 -0.12 -18.01
C GLU A 93 6.39 0.67 -18.75
N GLY A 94 5.58 1.46 -18.04
CA GLY A 94 4.51 2.24 -18.64
C GLY A 94 3.15 1.88 -18.05
N GLU A 95 2.09 2.43 -18.63
CA GLU A 95 0.73 2.23 -18.14
C GLU A 95 0.09 1.00 -18.77
N ILE A 96 -0.60 0.22 -17.95
CA ILE A 96 -1.42 -0.91 -18.39
C ILE A 96 -2.87 -0.44 -18.43
N PRO A 97 -3.54 -0.52 -19.60
CA PRO A 97 -4.93 -0.08 -19.72
C PRO A 97 -5.88 -0.85 -18.81
N ALA A 98 -6.99 -0.23 -18.44
CA ALA A 98 -8.03 -0.85 -17.63
C ALA A 98 -8.52 -2.15 -18.27
N SER A 99 -8.61 -3.21 -17.46
CA SER A 99 -9.07 -4.54 -17.91
C SER A 99 -10.52 -4.82 -17.53
N GLY A 100 -11.09 -4.06 -16.60
CA GLY A 100 -12.41 -4.33 -16.04
C GLY A 100 -12.46 -5.57 -15.13
N LYS A 101 -11.33 -6.21 -14.89
CA LYS A 101 -11.25 -7.42 -14.07
C LYS A 101 -11.15 -7.08 -12.59
N THR A 102 -11.62 -7.99 -11.74
CA THR A 102 -11.55 -7.82 -10.29
C THR A 102 -10.24 -8.35 -9.73
N LEU A 103 -9.76 -7.65 -8.70
CA LEU A 103 -8.58 -8.03 -7.94
C LEU A 103 -8.98 -8.36 -6.50
N ASN A 104 -8.49 -9.48 -6.00
CA ASN A 104 -8.56 -9.85 -4.59
C ASN A 104 -7.20 -10.40 -4.21
N THR A 105 -6.51 -9.74 -3.29
CA THR A 105 -5.19 -10.18 -2.87
C THR A 105 -5.00 -9.96 -1.36
N ASP A 106 -4.21 -10.82 -0.76
CA ASP A 106 -3.76 -10.68 0.61
C ASP A 106 -2.32 -10.24 0.60
N GLY A 107 -1.93 -9.52 1.63
CA GLY A 107 -0.56 -9.08 1.78
C GLY A 107 -0.19 -8.86 3.23
N ALA A 108 1.07 -8.59 3.44
CA ALA A 108 1.60 -8.27 4.75
C ALA A 108 2.60 -7.11 4.63
N VAL A 109 2.72 -6.35 5.71
CA VAL A 109 3.71 -5.30 5.82
C VAL A 109 4.49 -5.50 7.11
N PHE A 110 5.78 -5.15 7.06
CA PHE A 110 6.63 -5.03 8.24
C PHE A 110 7.08 -3.59 8.32
N SER A 111 6.83 -2.93 9.44
CA SER A 111 7.13 -1.52 9.61
C SER A 111 8.00 -1.29 10.83
N ARG A 112 8.94 -0.35 10.70
CA ARG A 112 9.73 0.17 11.81
C ARG A 112 9.27 1.60 12.09
N PHE A 113 9.15 1.94 13.37
CA PHE A 113 8.62 3.23 13.82
C PHE A 113 9.70 4.02 14.56
N ASN A 114 9.65 5.35 14.45
CA ASN A 114 10.49 6.24 15.26
C ASN A 114 9.81 6.57 16.59
N ALA A 115 10.48 7.39 17.41
CA ALA A 115 9.98 7.75 18.73
C ALA A 115 8.67 8.57 18.67
N GLN A 116 8.38 9.21 17.53
CA GLN A 116 7.15 9.95 17.32
C GLN A 116 6.00 9.08 16.80
N GLY A 117 6.24 7.78 16.61
CA GLY A 117 5.23 6.86 16.12
C GLY A 117 5.05 6.89 14.60
N GLU A 118 5.95 7.54 13.87
CA GLU A 118 5.91 7.57 12.41
C GLU A 118 6.63 6.36 11.82
N ILE A 119 6.14 5.87 10.68
CA ILE A 119 6.78 4.76 9.96
C ILE A 119 8.04 5.31 9.28
N VAL A 120 9.21 4.74 9.60
CA VAL A 120 10.49 5.13 8.98
C VAL A 120 10.94 4.17 7.91
N GLU A 121 10.55 2.90 8.02
CA GLU A 121 10.84 1.88 7.01
C GLU A 121 9.67 0.91 6.96
N GLU A 122 9.31 0.50 5.76
CA GLU A 122 8.25 -0.48 5.55
C GLU A 122 8.63 -1.44 4.44
N ARG A 123 8.34 -2.72 4.62
CA ARG A 123 8.47 -3.74 3.60
C ARG A 123 7.11 -4.34 3.34
N ARG A 124 6.71 -4.34 2.09
CA ARG A 124 5.42 -4.87 1.63
C ARG A 124 5.65 -6.21 0.94
N TYR A 125 4.80 -7.18 1.25
CA TYR A 125 4.85 -8.52 0.67
C TYR A 125 3.48 -8.89 0.16
N TYR A 126 3.36 -9.09 -1.13
CA TYR A 126 2.15 -9.61 -1.75
C TYR A 126 2.52 -10.31 -3.06
N ASP A 127 1.60 -11.15 -3.55
CA ASP A 127 1.85 -11.97 -4.73
C ASP A 127 1.61 -11.13 -6.00
N VAL A 128 2.66 -10.50 -6.50
CA VAL A 128 2.60 -9.67 -7.72
C VAL A 128 2.20 -10.52 -8.93
N ALA A 129 2.78 -11.71 -9.07
CA ALA A 129 2.45 -12.60 -10.19
C ALA A 129 0.98 -13.00 -10.18
N GLY A 130 0.45 -13.35 -8.99
CA GLY A 130 -0.97 -13.67 -8.84
C GLY A 130 -1.88 -12.48 -9.12
N MET A 131 -1.47 -11.29 -8.69
CA MET A 131 -2.20 -10.05 -8.98
C MET A 131 -2.28 -9.82 -10.49
N LEU A 132 -1.15 -9.91 -11.18
CA LEU A 132 -1.12 -9.73 -12.64
C LEU A 132 -1.95 -10.78 -13.36
N ALA A 133 -1.93 -12.02 -12.88
CA ALA A 133 -2.77 -13.10 -13.44
C ALA A 133 -4.25 -12.80 -13.30
N GLN A 134 -4.70 -12.28 -12.14
CA GLN A 134 -6.09 -11.88 -11.92
C GLN A 134 -6.52 -10.78 -12.90
N LEU A 135 -5.60 -9.90 -13.25
CA LEU A 135 -5.84 -8.81 -14.19
C LEU A 135 -5.65 -9.24 -15.66
N GLY A 136 -5.34 -10.50 -15.91
CA GLY A 136 -5.18 -11.02 -17.27
C GLY A 136 -3.87 -10.61 -17.94
N LEU A 137 -2.82 -10.34 -17.15
CA LEU A 137 -1.56 -9.76 -17.63
C LEU A 137 -0.39 -10.76 -17.64
N THR A 138 -0.67 -12.03 -17.67
CA THR A 138 0.38 -13.07 -17.72
C THR A 138 0.25 -13.92 -18.96
#